data_4ae1db95aeb484620cd0194321f7b346
#
_entry.id   4ae1db95aeb484620cd0194321f7b346
#
_cell.length_a   1.000
_cell.length_b   1.000
_cell.length_c   1.000
_cell.angle_alpha   90.00
_cell.angle_beta   90.00
_cell.angle_gamma   90.00
#
_symmetry.space_group_name_H-M   'P 1'
#
loop_
_entity.id
_entity.type
_entity.pdbx_description
1 polymer ?
#
loop_
_entity_poly.entity_id
_entity_poly.type
_entity_poly.pdbx_seq_one_letter_code
_entity_poly.pdbx_strand_id
1 'polypeptide(L)'
;MATVKKLGNFTGNDIELCRTTNQKASNQTVQALLDARIPFTQNSKRTPFFKREQYHGAREMLVISINPHRYGQARRVIDSIDSMYRRRLVLSNY
;
A
#
# COMPACT_ATOMS: atom_id res chain seq x y z
N MET A 1 7.81 12.02 10.99
CA MET A 1 6.92 11.16 11.77
C MET A 1 5.93 10.48 10.83
N ALA A 2 5.74 9.19 10.96
CA ALA A 2 4.85 8.46 10.07
C ALA A 2 3.39 8.70 10.42
N THR A 3 2.55 8.86 9.39
CA THR A 3 1.10 8.92 9.56
C THR A 3 0.53 7.53 9.32
N VAL A 4 -0.30 7.06 10.22
CA VAL A 4 -0.91 5.74 10.15
C VAL A 4 -2.43 5.86 10.05
N LYS A 5 -3.00 5.22 9.03
CA LYS A 5 -4.44 5.06 8.88
C LYS A 5 -4.75 3.58 8.95
N LYS A 6 -5.82 3.19 9.63
CA LYS A 6 -6.20 1.79 9.72
C LYS A 6 -7.71 1.63 9.67
N LEU A 7 -8.15 0.48 9.19
CA LEU A 7 -9.54 0.09 9.12
C LEU A 7 -9.68 -1.29 9.79
N GLY A 8 -10.66 -1.44 10.68
CA GLY A 8 -10.92 -2.68 11.38
C GLY A 8 -9.88 -3.01 12.44
N ASN A 9 -9.95 -4.23 12.96
CA ASN A 9 -9.05 -4.68 14.02
C ASN A 9 -7.69 -5.03 13.44
N PHE A 10 -6.66 -4.49 14.08
CA PHE A 10 -5.28 -4.67 13.66
C PHE A 10 -4.60 -5.63 14.63
N THR A 11 -4.10 -6.75 14.13
CA THR A 11 -3.56 -7.82 14.96
C THR A 11 -2.06 -7.71 15.24
N GLY A 12 -1.37 -6.79 14.60
CA GLY A 12 0.08 -6.66 14.74
C GLY A 12 0.88 -7.61 13.86
N ASN A 13 0.22 -8.57 13.21
CA ASN A 13 0.86 -9.53 12.31
C ASN A 13 0.67 -9.15 10.85
N ASP A 14 0.29 -7.91 10.60
CA ASP A 14 0.03 -7.46 9.24
C ASP A 14 1.31 -7.45 8.41
N ILE A 15 1.14 -7.77 7.14
CA ILE A 15 2.24 -7.80 6.18
C ILE A 15 2.05 -6.71 5.14
N GLU A 16 3.14 -6.28 4.55
CA GLU A 16 3.09 -5.29 3.50
C GLU A 16 2.41 -5.88 2.26
N LEU A 17 1.39 -5.19 1.77
CA LEU A 17 0.72 -5.53 0.52
C LEU A 17 1.41 -4.86 -0.66
N CYS A 18 1.62 -3.56 -0.56
CA CYS A 18 2.25 -2.78 -1.63
C CYS A 18 2.80 -1.48 -1.05
N ARG A 19 3.62 -0.82 -1.84
CA ARG A 19 4.14 0.50 -1.52
C ARG A 19 4.15 1.37 -2.76
N THR A 20 4.07 2.66 -2.60
CA THR A 20 4.13 3.59 -3.71
C THR A 20 4.54 4.97 -3.23
N THR A 21 5.17 5.73 -4.12
CA THR A 21 5.44 7.15 -3.88
C THR A 21 4.40 8.03 -4.56
N ASN A 22 3.47 7.44 -5.29
CA ASN A 22 2.42 8.16 -6.00
C ASN A 22 1.17 8.27 -5.13
N GLN A 23 0.79 9.51 -4.76
CA GLN A 23 -0.34 9.73 -3.88
C GLN A 23 -1.66 9.24 -4.50
N LYS A 24 -1.85 9.46 -5.80
CA LYS A 24 -3.08 9.05 -6.48
C LYS A 24 -3.20 7.53 -6.51
N ALA A 25 -2.09 6.82 -6.77
CA ALA A 25 -2.09 5.36 -6.77
C ALA A 25 -2.42 4.82 -5.37
N SER A 26 -1.86 5.44 -4.33
CA SER A 26 -2.18 5.08 -2.96
C SER A 26 -3.66 5.28 -2.66
N ASN A 27 -4.21 6.42 -3.06
CA ASN A 27 -5.62 6.75 -2.82
C ASN A 27 -6.54 5.76 -3.53
N GLN A 28 -6.21 5.37 -4.77
CA GLN A 28 -6.99 4.39 -5.52
C GLN A 28 -6.95 3.02 -4.84
N THR A 29 -5.78 2.63 -4.34
CA THR A 29 -5.65 1.36 -3.63
C THR A 29 -6.45 1.36 -2.34
N VAL A 30 -6.33 2.43 -1.56
CA VAL A 30 -7.10 2.58 -0.30
C VAL A 30 -8.59 2.52 -0.60
N GLN A 31 -9.06 3.24 -1.62
CA GLN A 31 -10.47 3.26 -1.96
C GLN A 31 -10.96 1.87 -2.37
N ALA A 32 -10.17 1.15 -3.17
CA ALA A 32 -10.52 -0.20 -3.59
C ALA A 32 -10.62 -1.16 -2.40
N LEU A 33 -9.69 -1.05 -1.44
CA LEU A 33 -9.72 -1.88 -0.24
C LEU A 33 -10.92 -1.53 0.64
N LEU A 34 -11.25 -0.26 0.77
CA LEU A 34 -12.44 0.18 1.50
C LEU A 34 -13.72 -0.37 0.86
N ASP A 35 -13.82 -0.29 -0.46
CA ASP A 35 -14.98 -0.79 -1.19
C ASP A 35 -15.14 -2.30 -1.03
N ALA A 36 -14.03 -3.03 -0.95
CA ALA A 36 -14.03 -4.47 -0.74
C ALA A 36 -14.12 -4.86 0.74
N ARG A 37 -14.14 -3.88 1.65
CA ARG A 37 -14.21 -4.07 3.10
C ARG A 37 -13.05 -4.91 3.63
N ILE A 38 -11.86 -4.69 3.09
CA ILE A 38 -10.65 -5.35 3.55
C ILE A 38 -9.94 -4.43 4.53
N PRO A 39 -9.73 -4.86 5.80
CA PRO A 39 -8.98 -4.07 6.77
C PRO A 39 -7.54 -3.85 6.31
N PHE A 40 -7.04 -2.64 6.50
CA PHE A 40 -5.68 -2.29 6.10
C PHE A 40 -5.10 -1.24 7.05
N THR A 41 -3.78 -1.09 6.99
CA THR A 41 -3.06 0.01 7.63
C THR A 41 -2.26 0.74 6.56
N GLN A 42 -2.37 2.06 6.52
CA GLN A 42 -1.54 2.88 5.65
C GLN A 42 -0.53 3.64 6.50
N ASN A 43 0.74 3.52 6.15
CA ASN A 43 1.83 4.13 6.88
C ASN A 43 2.75 4.86 5.90
N SER A 44 3.15 6.07 6.25
CA SER A 44 4.11 6.83 5.46
C SER A 44 5.51 6.59 6.03
N LYS A 45 6.44 6.14 5.17
CA LYS A 45 7.81 5.87 5.56
C LYS A 45 8.76 6.73 4.73
N ARG A 46 9.86 7.14 5.36
CA ARG A 46 10.90 7.87 4.66
C ARG A 46 11.65 6.96 3.70
N THR A 47 11.81 7.38 2.45
CA THR A 47 12.59 6.64 1.48
C THR A 47 14.07 6.72 1.86
N PRO A 48 14.78 5.58 1.95
CA PRO A 48 16.22 5.61 2.21
C PRO A 48 16.95 6.42 1.15
N PHE A 49 17.94 7.18 1.57
CA PHE A 49 18.69 8.08 0.69
C PHE A 49 19.20 7.37 -0.57
N PHE A 50 19.76 6.16 -0.39
CA PHE A 50 20.36 5.42 -1.50
C PHE A 50 19.33 4.79 -2.45
N LYS A 51 18.04 4.85 -2.11
CA LYS A 51 16.95 4.32 -2.95
C LYS A 51 16.11 5.41 -3.60
N ARG A 52 16.45 6.68 -3.40
CA ARG A 52 15.64 7.78 -3.92
C ARG A 52 15.55 7.77 -5.43
N GLU A 53 16.61 7.40 -6.13
CA GLU A 53 16.58 7.30 -7.59
C GLU A 53 15.58 6.26 -8.06
N GLN A 54 15.52 5.12 -7.37
CA GLN A 54 14.59 4.04 -7.69
C GLN A 54 13.15 4.51 -7.57
N TYR A 55 12.87 5.49 -6.71
CA TYR A 55 11.54 6.02 -6.47
C TYR A 55 11.40 7.46 -7.00
N HIS A 56 12.10 7.76 -8.09
CA HIS A 56 12.01 9.06 -8.77
C HIS A 56 12.33 10.26 -7.85
N GLY A 57 13.24 10.07 -6.91
CA GLY A 57 13.65 11.12 -6.00
C GLY A 57 12.67 11.40 -4.86
N ALA A 58 11.62 10.62 -4.73
CA ALA A 58 10.61 10.82 -3.67
C ALA A 58 11.23 10.59 -2.29
N ARG A 59 10.90 11.48 -1.34
CA ARG A 59 11.41 11.41 0.02
C ARG A 59 10.61 10.49 0.92
N GLU A 60 9.35 10.23 0.58
CA GLU A 60 8.46 9.42 1.40
C GLU A 60 7.80 8.35 0.54
N MET A 61 7.55 7.20 1.15
CA MET A 61 6.79 6.11 0.57
C MET A 61 5.54 5.87 1.39
N LEU A 62 4.44 5.60 0.70
CA LEU A 62 3.21 5.16 1.32
C LEU A 62 3.19 3.64 1.28
N VAL A 63 3.07 3.00 2.44
CA VAL A 63 3.07 1.54 2.58
C VAL A 63 1.72 1.10 3.09
N ILE A 64 1.09 0.17 2.39
CA ILE A 64 -0.20 -0.40 2.78
C ILE A 64 0.04 -1.82 3.23
N SER A 65 -0.41 -2.13 4.45
CA SER A 65 -0.27 -3.46 5.07
C SER A 65 -1.64 -4.04 5.36
N ILE A 66 -1.73 -5.35 5.28
CA ILE A 66 -2.98 -6.08 5.52
C ILE A 66 -2.72 -7.36 6.31
N ASN A 67 -3.80 -7.92 6.85
CA ASN A 67 -3.74 -9.21 7.50
C ASN A 67 -3.37 -10.31 6.48
N PRO A 68 -2.42 -11.21 6.79
CA PRO A 68 -2.02 -12.28 5.87
C PRO A 68 -3.18 -13.12 5.34
N HIS A 69 -4.22 -13.34 6.14
CA HIS A 69 -5.40 -14.10 5.71
C HIS A 69 -6.19 -13.41 4.61
N ARG A 70 -6.01 -12.11 4.43
CA ARG A 70 -6.68 -11.31 3.40
C ARG A 70 -5.79 -11.03 2.21
N TYR A 71 -4.55 -11.52 2.21
CA TYR A 71 -3.58 -11.17 1.19
C TYR A 71 -4.06 -11.53 -0.23
N GLY A 72 -4.55 -12.76 -0.42
CA GLY A 72 -5.02 -13.19 -1.74
C GLY A 72 -6.19 -12.35 -2.24
N GLN A 73 -7.14 -12.02 -1.34
CA GLN A 73 -8.27 -11.18 -1.68
C GLN A 73 -7.81 -9.76 -2.04
N ALA A 74 -6.88 -9.22 -1.26
CA ALA A 74 -6.36 -7.87 -1.50
C ALA A 74 -5.60 -7.79 -2.84
N ARG A 75 -4.85 -8.83 -3.21
CA ARG A 75 -4.16 -8.87 -4.50
C ARG A 75 -5.15 -8.84 -5.65
N ARG A 76 -6.28 -9.52 -5.53
CA ARG A 76 -7.34 -9.47 -6.54
C ARG A 76 -7.93 -8.07 -6.66
N VAL A 77 -8.10 -7.40 -5.53
CA VAL A 77 -8.60 -6.02 -5.52
C VAL A 77 -7.62 -5.11 -6.27
N ILE A 78 -6.33 -5.27 -6.02
CA ILE A 78 -5.31 -4.48 -6.72
C ILE A 78 -5.37 -4.75 -8.24
N ASP A 79 -5.58 -6.00 -8.64
CA ASP A 79 -5.67 -6.35 -10.06
C ASP A 79 -6.86 -5.67 -10.75
N SER A 80 -7.87 -5.25 -9.98
CA SER A 80 -9.04 -4.55 -10.52
C SER A 80 -8.83 -3.04 -10.66
N ILE A 81 -7.75 -2.50 -10.11
CA ILE A 81 -7.44 -1.07 -10.19
C ILE A 81 -6.97 -0.74 -11.61
N ASP A 82 -7.31 0.47 -12.07
CA ASP A 82 -6.86 0.95 -13.38
C ASP A 82 -5.34 0.76 -13.52
N SER A 83 -4.91 0.23 -14.66
CA SER A 83 -3.50 -0.07 -14.90
C SER A 83 -2.59 1.16 -14.78
N MET A 84 -3.13 2.34 -15.04
CA MET A 84 -2.37 3.59 -14.89
C MET A 84 -1.88 3.78 -13.45
N TYR A 85 -2.72 3.43 -12.47
CA TYR A 85 -2.35 3.53 -11.06
C TYR A 85 -1.61 2.28 -10.60
N ARG A 86 -2.04 1.10 -11.05
CA ARG A 86 -1.43 -0.18 -10.67
C ARG A 86 0.06 -0.22 -11.00
N ARG A 87 0.46 0.35 -12.11
CA ARG A 87 1.87 0.40 -12.51
C ARG A 87 2.75 1.22 -11.56
N ARG A 88 2.13 2.09 -10.76
CA ARG A 88 2.84 2.92 -9.78
C ARG A 88 3.01 2.22 -8.44
N LEU A 89 2.46 1.01 -8.29
CA LEU A 89 2.55 0.24 -7.06
C LEU A 89 3.70 -0.75 -7.15
N VAL A 90 4.45 -0.88 -6.05
CA VAL A 90 5.43 -1.94 -5.89
C VAL A 90 4.80 -3.00 -5.00
N LEU A 91 4.50 -4.15 -5.57
CA LEU A 91 3.80 -5.22 -4.86
C LEU A 91 4.79 -6.07 -4.09
N SER A 92 4.36 -6.53 -2.90
CA SER A 92 5.20 -7.41 -2.09
C SER A 92 5.20 -8.83 -2.66
N ASN A 93 6.21 -9.60 -2.29
CA ASN A 93 6.36 -11.01 -2.70
C ASN A 93 6.03 -11.95 -1.54
N TYR A 94 4.94 -11.70 -0.91
CA TYR A 94 4.52 -12.52 0.22
C TYR A 94 4.27 -13.97 -0.18
#